data_cb7a896a78336d4a59d6ce97c44a0674
#
_entry.id   cb7a896a78336d4a59d6ce97c44a0674
#
_cell.length_a   1.000
_cell.length_b   1.000
_cell.length_c   1.000
_cell.angle_alpha   90.00
_cell.angle_beta   90.00
_cell.angle_gamma   90.00
#
_symmetry.space_group_name_H-M   'P 1'
#
loop_
_entity.id
_entity.type
_entity.pdbx_description
1 polymer ?
#
loop_
_entity_poly.entity_id
_entity_poly.type
_entity_poly.pdbx_seq_one_letter_code
_entity_poly.pdbx_strand_id
1 'polypeptide(L)'
;MSQQEMNLSEKSFVVETLVAEFDRKNAHLIGTTEAMLAGFVADRRLHARFMNTLAMLEHMGSHKIMATQAGPHIDLPTLKHLAEETRHAFFFKRHANRESGREMQNIAADLLAPLAARRYFQRLEAEMVRAFPASVHPRAIYLTMSMVIEFRAVWGYRLYQAALTRAGSIVSLKSLLAEEAGHLTDMAARLQALGELDLPRLRRFCDLETALYSAFLGALSCSLVERLAA
;
A
#
# COMPACT_ATOMS: atom_id res chain seq x y z
N MET A 1 -15.76 -0.58 34.36
CA MET A 1 -16.77 -0.72 33.27
C MET A 1 -16.04 -1.42 32.13
N SER A 2 -16.45 -2.63 31.81
CA SER A 2 -15.86 -3.47 30.76
C SER A 2 -16.03 -2.78 29.41
N GLN A 3 -14.91 -2.52 28.72
CA GLN A 3 -14.96 -2.17 27.29
C GLN A 3 -15.57 -3.39 26.57
N GLN A 4 -16.79 -3.20 26.07
CA GLN A 4 -17.48 -4.21 25.29
C GLN A 4 -16.63 -4.56 24.07
N GLU A 5 -16.31 -5.84 23.93
CA GLU A 5 -15.76 -6.39 22.70
C GLU A 5 -16.75 -6.08 21.57
N MET A 6 -16.34 -5.19 20.67
CA MET A 6 -17.12 -4.86 19.47
C MET A 6 -17.27 -6.14 18.64
N ASN A 7 -18.51 -6.49 18.26
CA ASN A 7 -18.80 -7.66 17.46
C ASN A 7 -18.07 -7.61 16.10
N LEU A 8 -17.75 -8.77 15.53
CA LEU A 8 -17.09 -8.88 14.22
C LEU A 8 -17.79 -8.07 13.11
N SER A 9 -19.13 -8.01 13.14
CA SER A 9 -19.93 -7.21 12.19
C SER A 9 -19.72 -5.69 12.36
N GLU A 10 -19.53 -5.21 13.58
CA GLU A 10 -19.27 -3.79 13.88
C GLU A 10 -17.85 -3.40 13.44
N LYS A 11 -16.88 -4.29 13.60
CA LYS A 11 -15.49 -4.09 13.14
C LYS A 11 -15.41 -3.99 11.61
N SER A 12 -16.12 -4.87 10.91
CA SER A 12 -16.24 -4.82 9.45
C SER A 12 -16.88 -3.50 8.99
N PHE A 13 -17.94 -3.07 9.63
CA PHE A 13 -18.64 -1.82 9.31
C PHE A 13 -17.75 -0.57 9.48
N VAL A 14 -16.92 -0.52 10.53
CA VAL A 14 -15.99 0.61 10.73
C VAL A 14 -14.97 0.64 9.61
N VAL A 15 -14.36 -0.49 9.24
CA VAL A 15 -13.37 -0.57 8.15
C VAL A 15 -14.00 -0.22 6.81
N GLU A 16 -15.18 -0.74 6.49
CA GLU A 16 -15.91 -0.42 5.26
C GLU A 16 -16.22 1.08 5.14
N THR A 17 -16.61 1.70 6.26
CA THR A 17 -16.87 3.15 6.32
C THR A 17 -15.59 3.94 6.02
N LEU A 18 -14.46 3.55 6.64
CA LEU A 18 -13.17 4.21 6.42
C LEU A 18 -12.65 4.02 4.99
N VAL A 19 -12.82 2.84 4.40
CA VAL A 19 -12.50 2.59 2.99
C VAL A 19 -13.33 3.48 2.09
N ALA A 20 -14.64 3.60 2.33
CA ALA A 20 -15.52 4.47 1.54
C ALA A 20 -15.16 5.96 1.71
N GLU A 21 -14.75 6.39 2.90
CA GLU A 21 -14.23 7.75 3.14
C GLU A 21 -12.93 8.00 2.36
N PHE A 22 -12.00 7.05 2.39
CA PHE A 22 -10.74 7.11 1.65
C PHE A 22 -10.98 7.18 0.14
N ASP A 23 -11.89 6.36 -0.38
CA ASP A 23 -12.28 6.35 -1.79
C ASP A 23 -12.83 7.70 -2.25
N ARG A 24 -13.77 8.27 -1.50
CA ARG A 24 -14.34 9.60 -1.82
C ARG A 24 -13.28 10.70 -1.84
N LYS A 25 -12.36 10.65 -0.89
CA LYS A 25 -11.27 11.63 -0.75
C LYS A 25 -10.31 11.57 -1.94
N ASN A 26 -10.05 10.36 -2.43
CA ASN A 26 -9.17 10.10 -3.56
C ASN A 26 -9.87 10.08 -4.92
N ALA A 27 -11.18 10.39 -5.00
CA ALA A 27 -11.95 10.36 -6.24
C ALA A 27 -11.34 11.25 -7.34
N HIS A 28 -10.77 12.39 -6.97
CA HIS A 28 -10.12 13.31 -7.89
C HIS A 28 -8.85 12.74 -8.56
N LEU A 29 -8.25 11.69 -8.00
CA LEU A 29 -7.06 11.01 -8.55
C LEU A 29 -7.41 9.85 -9.48
N ILE A 30 -8.66 9.39 -9.51
CA ILE A 30 -9.07 8.18 -10.25
C ILE A 30 -8.73 8.31 -11.72
N GLY A 31 -9.19 9.37 -12.39
CA GLY A 31 -8.99 9.52 -13.83
C GLY A 31 -7.51 9.52 -14.25
N THR A 32 -6.66 10.24 -13.52
CA THR A 32 -5.21 10.25 -13.75
C THR A 32 -4.59 8.88 -13.52
N THR A 33 -5.00 8.20 -12.43
CA THR A 33 -4.49 6.87 -12.10
C THR A 33 -4.92 5.82 -13.13
N GLU A 34 -6.17 5.84 -13.58
CA GLU A 34 -6.67 4.91 -14.60
C GLU A 34 -5.98 5.10 -15.95
N ALA A 35 -5.79 6.36 -16.39
CA ALA A 35 -5.08 6.66 -17.62
C ALA A 35 -3.62 6.19 -17.57
N MET A 36 -2.94 6.45 -16.46
CA MET A 36 -1.57 5.99 -16.22
C MET A 36 -1.48 4.46 -16.24
N LEU A 37 -2.35 3.78 -15.51
CA LEU A 37 -2.35 2.31 -15.42
C LEU A 37 -2.66 1.67 -16.78
N ALA A 38 -3.61 2.24 -17.55
CA ALA A 38 -3.90 1.78 -18.90
C ALA A 38 -2.67 1.92 -19.80
N GLY A 39 -1.96 3.05 -19.74
CA GLY A 39 -0.73 3.26 -20.48
C GLY A 39 0.39 2.29 -20.09
N PHE A 40 0.56 2.01 -18.82
CA PHE A 40 1.56 1.03 -18.36
C PHE A 40 1.22 -0.39 -18.84
N VAL A 41 -0.03 -0.82 -18.69
CA VAL A 41 -0.45 -2.17 -19.10
C VAL A 41 -0.36 -2.35 -20.62
N ALA A 42 -0.54 -1.28 -21.41
CA ALA A 42 -0.42 -1.33 -22.87
C ALA A 42 1.02 -1.42 -23.38
N ASP A 43 2.01 -0.97 -22.61
CA ASP A 43 3.44 -1.07 -22.95
C ASP A 43 4.13 -2.10 -22.06
N ARG A 44 4.50 -3.23 -22.63
CA ARG A 44 5.13 -4.36 -21.93
C ARG A 44 6.36 -3.95 -21.10
N ARG A 45 7.18 -3.02 -21.61
CA ARG A 45 8.38 -2.54 -20.91
C ARG A 45 8.02 -1.68 -19.69
N LEU A 46 7.06 -0.77 -19.86
CA LEU A 46 6.57 0.06 -18.76
C LEU A 46 5.84 -0.78 -17.72
N HIS A 47 5.04 -1.76 -18.15
CA HIS A 47 4.32 -2.67 -17.25
C HIS A 47 5.29 -3.48 -16.40
N ALA A 48 6.34 -4.05 -16.98
CA ALA A 48 7.38 -4.76 -16.24
C ALA A 48 8.06 -3.86 -15.20
N ARG A 49 8.43 -2.62 -15.58
CA ARG A 49 9.04 -1.65 -14.66
C ARG A 49 8.10 -1.22 -13.55
N PHE A 50 6.80 -1.05 -13.86
CA PHE A 50 5.79 -0.73 -12.87
C PHE A 50 5.64 -1.86 -11.85
N MET A 51 5.48 -3.11 -12.29
CA MET A 51 5.42 -4.26 -11.39
C MET A 51 6.70 -4.41 -10.55
N ASN A 52 7.88 -4.15 -11.12
CA ASN A 52 9.14 -4.16 -10.37
C ASN A 52 9.20 -3.03 -9.33
N THR A 53 8.59 -1.88 -9.62
CA THR A 53 8.45 -0.78 -8.64
C THR A 53 7.52 -1.17 -7.50
N LEU A 54 6.38 -1.82 -7.79
CA LEU A 54 5.51 -2.38 -6.76
C LEU A 54 6.25 -3.42 -5.91
N ALA A 55 7.00 -4.35 -6.53
CA ALA A 55 7.83 -5.31 -5.81
C ALA A 55 8.83 -4.65 -4.85
N MET A 56 9.44 -3.54 -5.27
CA MET A 56 10.32 -2.75 -4.41
C MET A 56 9.58 -2.14 -3.22
N LEU A 57 8.36 -1.61 -3.44
CA LEU A 57 7.54 -0.99 -2.40
C LEU A 57 7.10 -2.01 -1.34
N GLU A 58 6.58 -3.17 -1.78
CA GLU A 58 6.21 -4.29 -0.89
C GLU A 58 7.42 -4.79 -0.09
N HIS A 59 8.57 -4.94 -0.75
CA HIS A 59 9.80 -5.32 -0.06
C HIS A 59 10.24 -4.28 0.97
N MET A 60 10.08 -2.98 0.70
CA MET A 60 10.35 -1.92 1.67
C MET A 60 9.36 -2.00 2.86
N GLY A 61 8.08 -2.27 2.58
CA GLY A 61 7.05 -2.51 3.60
C GLY A 61 7.43 -3.68 4.52
N SER A 62 7.75 -4.84 3.94
CA SER A 62 8.13 -6.04 4.69
C SER A 62 9.36 -5.82 5.58
N HIS A 63 10.38 -5.08 5.11
CA HIS A 63 11.54 -4.70 5.94
C HIS A 63 11.14 -3.85 7.15
N LYS A 64 10.21 -2.92 6.98
CA LYS A 64 9.71 -2.08 8.09
C LYS A 64 8.95 -2.90 9.10
N ILE A 65 8.09 -3.82 8.65
CA ILE A 65 7.38 -4.76 9.53
C ILE A 65 8.39 -5.60 10.32
N MET A 66 9.37 -6.19 9.67
CA MET A 66 10.41 -7.00 10.30
C MET A 66 11.18 -6.20 11.38
N ALA A 67 11.48 -4.93 11.14
CA ALA A 67 12.16 -4.08 12.10
C ALA A 67 11.34 -3.89 13.40
N THR A 68 10.00 -3.94 13.33
CA THR A 68 9.14 -3.86 14.53
C THR A 68 9.21 -5.12 15.39
N GLN A 69 9.74 -6.24 14.85
CA GLN A 69 9.85 -7.54 15.51
C GLN A 69 11.29 -7.84 16.02
N ALA A 70 12.12 -6.81 16.15
CA ALA A 70 13.52 -6.96 16.61
C ALA A 70 13.65 -7.31 18.12
N GLY A 71 12.56 -7.25 18.88
CA GLY A 71 12.53 -7.60 20.31
C GLY A 71 12.40 -9.10 20.56
N PRO A 72 12.44 -9.52 21.86
CA PRO A 72 12.36 -10.93 22.25
C PRO A 72 10.98 -11.56 22.03
N HIS A 73 9.94 -10.74 21.88
CA HIS A 73 8.57 -11.20 21.69
C HIS A 73 8.15 -10.99 20.25
N ILE A 74 7.88 -12.09 19.56
CA ILE A 74 7.41 -12.08 18.17
C ILE A 74 5.90 -12.30 18.18
N ASP A 75 5.19 -11.34 17.60
CA ASP A 75 3.73 -11.35 17.49
C ASP A 75 3.30 -12.15 16.26
N LEU A 76 2.56 -13.25 16.48
CA LEU A 76 2.15 -14.15 15.40
C LEU A 76 1.34 -13.45 14.28
N PRO A 77 0.35 -12.59 14.57
CA PRO A 77 -0.34 -11.83 13.53
C PRO A 77 0.60 -10.91 12.71
N THR A 78 1.59 -10.30 13.36
CA THR A 78 2.57 -9.47 12.64
C THR A 78 3.51 -10.29 11.78
N LEU A 79 3.91 -11.50 12.23
CA LEU A 79 4.67 -12.43 11.38
C LEU A 79 3.86 -12.91 10.18
N LYS A 80 2.56 -13.16 10.37
CA LYS A 80 1.67 -13.50 9.25
C LYS A 80 1.66 -12.36 8.23
N HIS A 81 1.42 -11.12 8.67
CA HIS A 81 1.43 -9.93 7.82
C HIS A 81 2.78 -9.80 7.07
N LEU A 82 3.92 -9.91 7.77
CA LEU A 82 5.25 -9.89 7.16
C LEU A 82 5.41 -10.95 6.04
N ALA A 83 4.93 -12.17 6.27
CA ALA A 83 5.00 -13.24 5.29
C ALA A 83 4.15 -12.95 4.05
N GLU A 84 2.98 -12.34 4.24
CA GLU A 84 2.07 -11.94 3.17
C GLU A 84 2.68 -10.81 2.34
N GLU A 85 3.22 -9.75 2.95
CA GLU A 85 3.92 -8.65 2.27
C GLU A 85 5.16 -9.12 1.48
N THR A 86 5.94 -10.04 2.05
CA THR A 86 7.06 -10.65 1.34
C THR A 86 6.59 -11.46 0.13
N ARG A 87 5.44 -12.13 0.23
CA ARG A 87 4.82 -12.85 -0.89
C ARG A 87 4.28 -11.90 -1.96
N HIS A 88 3.73 -10.73 -1.59
CA HIS A 88 3.32 -9.69 -2.52
C HIS A 88 4.53 -9.15 -3.31
N ALA A 89 5.64 -8.86 -2.62
CA ALA A 89 6.88 -8.48 -3.27
C ALA A 89 7.35 -9.55 -4.28
N PHE A 90 7.33 -10.83 -3.89
CA PHE A 90 7.68 -11.95 -4.77
C PHE A 90 6.72 -12.07 -5.96
N PHE A 91 5.42 -11.91 -5.74
CA PHE A 91 4.40 -11.94 -6.79
C PHE A 91 4.71 -10.89 -7.87
N PHE A 92 4.86 -9.62 -7.50
CA PHE A 92 5.15 -8.56 -8.44
C PHE A 92 6.50 -8.75 -9.14
N LYS A 93 7.53 -9.16 -8.38
CA LYS A 93 8.86 -9.44 -8.94
C LYS A 93 8.84 -10.52 -10.00
N ARG A 94 8.16 -11.64 -9.72
CA ARG A 94 8.02 -12.75 -10.65
C ARG A 94 7.32 -12.32 -11.93
N HIS A 95 6.25 -11.55 -11.83
CA HIS A 95 5.52 -11.05 -12.99
C HIS A 95 6.33 -10.02 -13.78
N ALA A 96 7.05 -9.12 -13.12
CA ALA A 96 7.97 -8.18 -13.76
C ALA A 96 9.05 -8.89 -14.58
N ASN A 97 9.70 -9.91 -14.01
CA ASN A 97 10.71 -10.71 -14.70
C ASN A 97 10.14 -11.46 -15.91
N ARG A 98 8.93 -12.04 -15.76
CA ARG A 98 8.24 -12.72 -16.86
C ARG A 98 7.89 -11.76 -17.98
N GLU A 99 7.37 -10.59 -17.64
CA GLU A 99 6.97 -9.56 -18.59
C GLU A 99 8.18 -8.98 -19.32
N SER A 100 9.31 -8.73 -18.62
CA SER A 100 10.55 -8.21 -19.23
C SER A 100 11.32 -9.27 -20.02
N GLY A 101 11.10 -10.56 -19.78
CA GLY A 101 11.88 -11.67 -20.34
C GLY A 101 13.29 -11.81 -19.73
N ARG A 102 13.59 -11.10 -18.63
CA ARG A 102 14.86 -11.15 -17.91
C ARG A 102 14.66 -10.88 -16.42
N GLU A 103 15.69 -11.15 -15.64
CA GLU A 103 15.72 -10.70 -14.25
C GLU A 103 15.88 -9.19 -14.17
N MET A 104 14.93 -8.53 -13.50
CA MET A 104 14.96 -7.08 -13.25
C MET A 104 15.64 -6.80 -11.91
N GLN A 105 16.31 -5.65 -11.82
CA GLN A 105 17.05 -5.24 -10.63
C GLN A 105 16.41 -4.01 -9.96
N ASN A 106 16.80 -3.70 -8.72
CA ASN A 106 16.36 -2.50 -8.01
C ASN A 106 17.21 -1.26 -8.38
N ILE A 107 17.40 -1.03 -9.67
CA ILE A 107 18.13 0.09 -10.24
C ILE A 107 17.20 1.00 -11.05
N ALA A 108 17.60 2.24 -11.29
CA ALA A 108 16.78 3.24 -11.95
C ALA A 108 16.28 2.80 -13.35
N ALA A 109 17.08 2.03 -14.09
CA ALA A 109 16.72 1.51 -15.41
C ALA A 109 15.53 0.54 -15.39
N ASP A 110 15.34 -0.18 -14.27
CA ASP A 110 14.35 -1.23 -14.09
C ASP A 110 13.15 -0.82 -13.23
N LEU A 111 13.12 0.42 -12.75
CA LEU A 111 12.07 0.97 -11.90
C LEU A 111 11.42 2.20 -12.55
N LEU A 112 10.19 2.51 -12.15
CA LEU A 112 9.52 3.78 -12.45
C LEU A 112 9.61 4.71 -11.24
N ALA A 113 10.08 5.93 -11.45
CA ALA A 113 10.18 6.98 -10.43
C ALA A 113 10.72 6.51 -9.05
N PRO A 114 11.85 5.76 -8.98
CA PRO A 114 12.29 5.11 -7.72
C PRO A 114 12.61 6.09 -6.60
N LEU A 115 13.10 7.28 -6.92
CA LEU A 115 13.36 8.32 -5.91
C LEU A 115 12.07 8.89 -5.33
N ALA A 116 11.05 9.09 -6.17
CA ALA A 116 9.75 9.57 -5.72
C ALA A 116 9.06 8.52 -4.85
N ALA A 117 9.12 7.23 -5.23
CA ALA A 117 8.61 6.12 -4.44
C ALA A 117 9.25 6.03 -3.04
N ARG A 118 10.57 6.10 -2.96
CA ARG A 118 11.29 6.09 -1.68
C ARG A 118 10.97 7.31 -0.82
N ARG A 119 10.92 8.52 -1.42
CA ARG A 119 10.54 9.75 -0.72
C ARG A 119 9.13 9.70 -0.19
N TYR A 120 8.19 9.14 -0.94
CA TYR A 120 6.81 8.96 -0.49
C TYR A 120 6.78 8.17 0.82
N PHE A 121 7.37 6.97 0.87
CA PHE A 121 7.41 6.14 2.07
C PHE A 121 8.15 6.79 3.24
N GLN A 122 9.34 7.35 2.99
CA GLN A 122 10.15 7.96 4.03
C GLN A 122 9.47 9.21 4.65
N ARG A 123 8.84 10.04 3.83
CA ARG A 123 8.13 11.21 4.33
C ARG A 123 6.88 10.84 5.09
N LEU A 124 6.09 9.89 4.57
CA LEU A 124 4.91 9.41 5.27
C LEU A 124 5.27 8.91 6.67
N GLU A 125 6.27 8.03 6.77
CA GLU A 125 6.76 7.50 8.04
C GLU A 125 7.23 8.61 8.98
N ALA A 126 8.11 9.50 8.50
CA ALA A 126 8.68 10.55 9.32
C ALA A 126 7.61 11.53 9.87
N GLU A 127 6.64 11.91 9.04
CA GLU A 127 5.56 12.80 9.45
C GLU A 127 4.59 12.11 10.42
N MET A 128 4.26 10.84 10.18
CA MET A 128 3.39 10.08 11.08
C MET A 128 4.07 9.87 12.44
N VAL A 129 5.33 9.39 12.46
CA VAL A 129 6.08 9.18 13.72
C VAL A 129 6.19 10.48 14.52
N ARG A 130 6.46 11.61 13.86
CA ARG A 130 6.54 12.92 14.52
C ARG A 130 5.21 13.36 15.13
N ALA A 131 4.10 12.97 14.51
CA ALA A 131 2.75 13.36 14.95
C ALA A 131 2.18 12.49 16.08
N PHE A 132 2.80 11.33 16.37
CA PHE A 132 2.37 10.52 17.50
C PHE A 132 2.85 11.11 18.83
N PRO A 133 1.99 11.18 19.85
CA PRO A 133 2.42 11.47 21.22
C PRO A 133 3.41 10.41 21.73
N ALA A 134 4.37 10.82 22.54
CA ALA A 134 5.36 9.90 23.14
C ALA A 134 4.74 8.80 24.03
N SER A 135 3.50 9.00 24.48
CA SER A 135 2.75 8.03 25.29
C SER A 135 2.11 6.88 24.48
N VAL A 136 2.06 7.00 23.15
CA VAL A 136 1.43 5.97 22.30
C VAL A 136 2.31 4.73 22.24
N HIS A 137 1.70 3.56 22.43
CA HIS A 137 2.41 2.29 22.38
C HIS A 137 3.02 2.04 20.98
N PRO A 138 4.31 1.62 20.87
CA PRO A 138 4.99 1.43 19.58
C PRO A 138 4.22 0.52 18.60
N ARG A 139 3.53 -0.49 19.13
CA ARG A 139 2.69 -1.40 18.33
C ARG A 139 1.51 -0.68 17.69
N ALA A 140 0.91 0.30 18.39
CA ALA A 140 -0.18 1.10 17.83
C ALA A 140 0.32 2.04 16.73
N ILE A 141 1.54 2.57 16.85
CA ILE A 141 2.20 3.35 15.79
C ILE A 141 2.34 2.49 14.54
N TYR A 142 2.93 1.29 14.67
CA TYR A 142 3.08 0.34 13.57
C TYR A 142 1.73 0.02 12.91
N LEU A 143 0.72 -0.39 13.68
CA LEU A 143 -0.60 -0.77 13.17
C LEU A 143 -1.28 0.39 12.43
N THR A 144 -1.20 1.61 12.97
CA THR A 144 -1.79 2.79 12.31
C THR A 144 -1.07 3.13 11.01
N MET A 145 0.27 3.04 10.99
CA MET A 145 1.06 3.31 9.79
C MET A 145 0.77 2.27 8.69
N SER A 146 0.77 1.00 9.04
CA SER A 146 0.41 -0.07 8.10
C SER A 146 -1.00 0.12 7.57
N MET A 147 -1.99 0.40 8.44
CA MET A 147 -3.37 0.62 8.03
C MET A 147 -3.53 1.77 7.01
N VAL A 148 -2.79 2.86 7.15
CA VAL A 148 -2.81 3.98 6.18
C VAL A 148 -2.25 3.53 4.83
N ILE A 149 -1.19 2.71 4.81
CA ILE A 149 -0.60 2.16 3.59
C ILE A 149 -1.56 1.17 2.93
N GLU A 150 -2.22 0.31 3.72
CA GLU A 150 -3.20 -0.66 3.22
C GLU A 150 -4.43 0.00 2.56
N PHE A 151 -4.91 1.14 3.08
CA PHE A 151 -5.95 1.89 2.37
C PHE A 151 -5.51 2.27 0.97
N ARG A 152 -4.24 2.71 0.79
CA ARG A 152 -3.69 3.03 -0.51
C ARG A 152 -3.50 1.80 -1.39
N ALA A 153 -3.02 0.70 -0.83
CA ALA A 153 -2.85 -0.56 -1.54
C ALA A 153 -4.20 -1.08 -2.08
N VAL A 154 -5.23 -1.17 -1.23
CA VAL A 154 -6.59 -1.58 -1.64
C VAL A 154 -7.14 -0.67 -2.73
N TRP A 155 -7.03 0.66 -2.57
CA TRP A 155 -7.52 1.64 -3.55
C TRP A 155 -6.78 1.50 -4.88
N GLY A 156 -5.45 1.47 -4.86
CA GLY A 156 -4.62 1.40 -6.07
C GLY A 156 -4.74 0.06 -6.78
N TYR A 157 -4.74 -1.04 -6.03
CA TYR A 157 -4.85 -2.39 -6.61
C TYR A 157 -6.21 -2.68 -7.20
N ARG A 158 -7.31 -2.08 -6.70
CA ARG A 158 -8.62 -2.15 -7.37
C ARG A 158 -8.59 -1.50 -8.74
N LEU A 159 -8.01 -0.31 -8.87
CA LEU A 159 -7.87 0.38 -10.16
C LEU A 159 -6.93 -0.40 -11.10
N TYR A 160 -5.83 -0.94 -10.57
CA TYR A 160 -4.90 -1.74 -11.36
C TYR A 160 -5.53 -3.05 -11.81
N GLN A 161 -6.26 -3.77 -10.96
CA GLN A 161 -7.01 -4.96 -11.37
C GLN A 161 -8.02 -4.65 -12.48
N ALA A 162 -8.71 -3.52 -12.40
CA ALA A 162 -9.62 -3.09 -13.46
C ALA A 162 -8.88 -2.84 -14.79
N ALA A 163 -7.72 -2.20 -14.76
CA ALA A 163 -6.89 -1.98 -15.96
C ALA A 163 -6.39 -3.31 -16.55
N LEU A 164 -5.92 -4.24 -15.72
CA LEU A 164 -5.50 -5.58 -16.11
C LEU A 164 -6.65 -6.38 -16.77
N THR A 165 -7.84 -6.30 -16.19
CA THR A 165 -9.02 -6.98 -16.72
C THR A 165 -9.42 -6.41 -18.08
N ARG A 166 -9.44 -5.09 -18.23
CA ARG A 166 -9.74 -4.43 -19.53
C ARG A 166 -8.73 -4.81 -20.62
N ALA A 167 -7.46 -5.01 -20.26
CA ALA A 167 -6.41 -5.42 -21.18
C ALA A 167 -6.35 -6.92 -21.46
N GLY A 168 -7.20 -7.73 -20.85
CA GLY A 168 -7.16 -9.19 -20.99
C GLY A 168 -5.88 -9.83 -20.39
N SER A 169 -5.25 -9.17 -19.42
CA SER A 169 -4.01 -9.64 -18.80
C SER A 169 -4.24 -10.93 -18.03
N ILE A 170 -3.24 -11.82 -18.06
CA ILE A 170 -3.21 -13.02 -17.21
C ILE A 170 -2.81 -12.74 -15.76
N VAL A 171 -2.28 -11.53 -15.47
CA VAL A 171 -1.96 -11.08 -14.12
C VAL A 171 -3.26 -10.75 -13.40
N SER A 172 -3.43 -11.27 -12.17
CA SER A 172 -4.62 -11.02 -11.35
C SER A 172 -4.22 -10.70 -9.93
N LEU A 173 -4.76 -9.59 -9.41
CA LEU A 173 -4.52 -9.12 -8.04
C LEU A 173 -5.63 -9.55 -7.06
N LYS A 174 -6.56 -10.42 -7.45
CA LYS A 174 -7.72 -10.77 -6.63
C LYS A 174 -7.35 -11.36 -5.26
N SER A 175 -6.31 -12.20 -5.21
CA SER A 175 -5.82 -12.76 -3.95
C SER A 175 -5.15 -11.70 -3.08
N LEU A 176 -4.31 -10.84 -3.66
CA LEU A 176 -3.71 -9.73 -2.94
C LEU A 176 -4.79 -8.82 -2.35
N LEU A 177 -5.76 -8.41 -3.14
CA LEU A 177 -6.87 -7.57 -2.68
C LEU A 177 -7.67 -8.18 -1.53
N ALA A 178 -7.84 -9.50 -1.51
CA ALA A 178 -8.52 -10.19 -0.41
C ALA A 178 -7.66 -10.17 0.87
N GLU A 179 -6.34 -10.31 0.73
CA GLU A 179 -5.40 -10.26 1.86
C GLU A 179 -5.31 -8.84 2.43
N GLU A 180 -5.17 -7.80 1.60
CA GLU A 180 -5.12 -6.41 2.03
C GLU A 180 -6.41 -5.96 2.75
N ALA A 181 -7.57 -6.39 2.27
CA ALA A 181 -8.83 -6.16 2.96
C ALA A 181 -8.87 -6.87 4.34
N GLY A 182 -8.26 -8.05 4.44
CA GLY A 182 -8.08 -8.77 5.70
C GLY A 182 -7.14 -8.04 6.65
N HIS A 183 -6.03 -7.48 6.15
CA HIS A 183 -5.08 -6.68 6.93
C HIS A 183 -5.77 -5.48 7.59
N LEU A 184 -6.57 -4.72 6.83
CA LEU A 184 -7.33 -3.58 7.37
C LEU A 184 -8.23 -3.98 8.54
N THR A 185 -8.93 -5.11 8.42
CA THR A 185 -9.83 -5.61 9.47
C THR A 185 -9.05 -6.06 10.71
N ASP A 186 -7.94 -6.79 10.52
CA ASP A 186 -7.08 -7.23 11.62
C ASP A 186 -6.45 -6.05 12.36
N MET A 187 -5.91 -5.08 11.63
CA MET A 187 -5.28 -3.88 12.21
C MET A 187 -6.28 -3.05 13.02
N ALA A 188 -7.50 -2.84 12.50
CA ALA A 188 -8.55 -2.13 13.22
C ALA A 188 -8.92 -2.85 14.52
N ALA A 189 -9.09 -4.18 14.47
CA ALA A 189 -9.37 -4.99 15.65
C ALA A 189 -8.26 -4.91 16.70
N ARG A 190 -6.99 -4.95 16.28
CA ARG A 190 -5.81 -4.88 17.16
C ARG A 190 -5.64 -3.48 17.77
N LEU A 191 -5.86 -2.40 16.99
CA LEU A 191 -5.88 -1.03 17.50
C LEU A 191 -7.00 -0.83 18.53
N GLN A 192 -8.20 -1.37 18.26
CA GLN A 192 -9.30 -1.35 19.21
C GLN A 192 -8.95 -2.09 20.51
N ALA A 193 -8.34 -3.27 20.43
CA ALA A 193 -7.94 -4.05 21.61
C ALA A 193 -6.86 -3.34 22.44
N LEU A 194 -6.04 -2.50 21.84
CA LEU A 194 -5.06 -1.64 22.52
C LEU A 194 -5.68 -0.35 23.09
N GLY A 195 -6.95 -0.04 22.79
CA GLY A 195 -7.56 1.25 23.13
C GLY A 195 -7.00 2.44 22.32
N GLU A 196 -6.35 2.17 21.18
CA GLU A 196 -5.60 3.14 20.37
C GLU A 196 -6.23 3.41 18.99
N LEU A 197 -7.45 2.91 18.74
CA LEU A 197 -8.18 3.21 17.50
C LEU A 197 -8.71 4.64 17.54
N ASP A 198 -7.89 5.58 17.08
CA ASP A 198 -8.18 7.01 17.01
C ASP A 198 -8.59 7.39 15.57
N LEU A 199 -9.88 7.42 15.28
CA LEU A 199 -10.41 7.71 13.94
C LEU A 199 -10.06 9.13 13.45
N PRO A 200 -10.11 10.20 14.26
CA PRO A 200 -9.63 11.52 13.87
C PRO A 200 -8.15 11.52 13.46
N ARG A 201 -7.29 10.84 14.20
CA ARG A 201 -5.85 10.70 13.88
C ARG A 201 -5.66 9.94 12.56
N LEU A 202 -6.35 8.82 12.40
CA LEU A 202 -6.28 8.00 11.20
C LEU A 202 -6.69 8.79 9.95
N ARG A 203 -7.78 9.57 10.02
CA ARG A 203 -8.24 10.44 8.93
C ARG A 203 -7.18 11.48 8.55
N ARG A 204 -6.54 12.13 9.54
CA ARG A 204 -5.45 13.10 9.28
C ARG A 204 -4.26 12.43 8.57
N PHE A 205 -3.91 11.19 8.95
CA PHE A 205 -2.83 10.46 8.29
C PHE A 205 -3.21 10.02 6.88
N CYS A 206 -4.45 9.67 6.62
CA CYS A 206 -4.95 9.44 5.27
C CYS A 206 -4.89 10.72 4.40
N ASP A 207 -5.12 11.91 4.99
CA ASP A 207 -4.99 13.19 4.29
C ASP A 207 -3.55 13.48 3.92
N LEU A 208 -2.64 13.29 4.87
CA LEU A 208 -1.20 13.41 4.65
C LEU A 208 -0.72 12.45 3.56
N GLU A 209 -1.14 11.18 3.64
CA GLU A 209 -0.80 10.16 2.67
C GLU A 209 -1.28 10.56 1.27
N THR A 210 -2.53 10.98 1.12
CA THR A 210 -3.10 11.42 -0.16
C THR A 210 -2.29 12.57 -0.78
N ALA A 211 -1.86 13.53 0.02
CA ALA A 211 -1.01 14.64 -0.45
C ALA A 211 0.36 14.16 -0.94
N LEU A 212 0.99 13.23 -0.21
CA LEU A 212 2.28 12.67 -0.59
C LEU A 212 2.16 11.75 -1.81
N TYR A 213 1.09 10.94 -1.86
CA TYR A 213 0.81 10.07 -3.00
C TYR A 213 0.56 10.84 -4.28
N SER A 214 -0.12 11.97 -4.23
CA SER A 214 -0.34 12.83 -5.42
C SER A 214 0.97 13.25 -6.08
N ALA A 215 2.00 13.57 -5.29
CA ALA A 215 3.33 13.89 -5.82
C ALA A 215 4.02 12.66 -6.43
N PHE A 216 3.87 11.49 -5.82
CA PHE A 216 4.39 10.22 -6.36
C PHE A 216 3.67 9.84 -7.66
N LEU A 217 2.35 9.95 -7.70
CA LEU A 217 1.53 9.70 -8.89
C LEU A 217 1.95 10.61 -10.07
N GLY A 218 2.22 11.90 -9.79
CA GLY A 218 2.75 12.82 -10.80
C GLY A 218 4.08 12.34 -11.38
N ALA A 219 5.01 11.89 -10.54
CA ALA A 219 6.29 11.36 -10.99
C ALA A 219 6.16 10.05 -11.80
N LEU A 220 5.22 9.18 -11.43
CA LEU A 220 4.89 7.98 -12.22
C LEU A 220 4.32 8.35 -13.59
N SER A 221 3.41 9.32 -13.63
CA SER A 221 2.78 9.77 -14.88
C SER A 221 3.79 10.40 -15.84
N CYS A 222 4.79 11.14 -15.35
CA CYS A 222 5.89 11.66 -16.18
C CYS A 222 6.67 10.55 -16.90
N SER A 223 6.86 9.39 -16.26
CA SER A 223 7.54 8.24 -16.89
C SER A 223 6.79 7.70 -18.12
N LEU A 224 5.46 7.88 -18.19
CA LEU A 224 4.66 7.54 -19.37
C LEU A 224 4.88 8.56 -20.49
N VAL A 225 4.90 9.84 -20.17
CA VAL A 225 5.07 10.93 -21.15
C VAL A 225 6.47 10.88 -21.79
N GLU A 226 7.52 10.69 -20.99
CA GLU A 226 8.89 10.55 -21.49
C GLU A 226 9.03 9.39 -22.49
N ARG A 227 8.30 8.30 -22.28
CA ARG A 227 8.31 7.14 -23.18
C ARG A 227 7.60 7.41 -24.52
N LEU A 228 6.53 8.21 -24.49
CA LEU A 228 5.77 8.55 -25.70
C LEU A 228 6.51 9.58 -26.59
N ALA A 229 7.47 10.30 -26.01
CA ALA A 229 8.29 11.30 -26.68
C ALA A 229 9.62 10.75 -27.25
N ALA A 230 9.99 9.50 -26.89
CA ALA A 230 11.24 8.82 -27.30
C ALA A 230 10.99 7.77 -28.38
#